data_17546725093f87f92be673c71b8a53c1
#
_entry.id   17546725093f87f92be673c71b8a53c1
#
_cell.length_a   1.000
_cell.length_b   1.000
_cell.length_c   1.000
_cell.angle_alpha   90.00
_cell.angle_beta   90.00
_cell.angle_gamma   90.00
#
_symmetry.space_group_name_H-M   'P 1'
#
loop_
_entity.id
_entity.type
_entity.pdbx_description
1 polymer ?
#
loop_
_entity_poly.entity_id
_entity_poly.type
_entity_poly.pdbx_seq_one_letter_code
_entity_poly.pdbx_strand_id
1 'polypeptide(L)'
;MSFLNFVSFKRRRDFFCIFAVDFILRWFYQLGKTPLLPLYAAAIGAGEIMIGFIVGISTSSGIILKPIFGILSDFWGKKVWLCVALVIFTCTPFAYQFVSSEQDLVFLRLFHGISTAILGPVGLAYVLHLNNDTQTKRLAYFGISRSLVSLSAPITAGVALTVFDFETVFIFIGFGSIFAMIPLFLIRDNSASNNINNNISWKKIGISFHYIISIPAVWMAGLLEMLVYSIVYSLRAFLPLFIISQDNGTILQAGLFFSIQEITHMLCRPIGAQLADKKGYRVTIIFGMLLLASGLLLVNVFTENFFLIIAIFIGAGQGFIFPTSVAILADEVKKNYRGTAMGVYGSLRNIGKVIGPVCAGFALANYNFSLVFMALASIIVVIAFLVMLFWNKIVRKNVFNHFH
;
A
#
# COMPACT_ATOMS: atom_id res chain seq x y z
N MET A 1 -35.65 -24.49 -8.56
CA MET A 1 -34.62 -23.45 -8.30
C MET A 1 -34.50 -22.65 -9.58
N SER A 2 -34.87 -21.36 -9.60
CA SER A 2 -34.92 -20.56 -10.84
C SER A 2 -33.50 -20.32 -11.38
N PHE A 3 -33.37 -20.21 -12.69
CA PHE A 3 -32.11 -19.90 -13.41
C PHE A 3 -31.40 -18.67 -12.81
N LEU A 4 -32.15 -17.68 -12.34
CA LEU A 4 -31.67 -16.48 -11.64
C LEU A 4 -30.96 -16.82 -10.30
N ASN A 5 -31.47 -17.77 -9.53
CA ASN A 5 -30.83 -18.20 -8.27
C ASN A 5 -29.52 -18.93 -8.54
N PHE A 6 -29.47 -19.75 -9.61
CA PHE A 6 -28.25 -20.47 -10.01
C PHE A 6 -27.15 -19.52 -10.52
N VAL A 7 -27.49 -18.51 -11.30
CA VAL A 7 -26.55 -17.47 -11.77
C VAL A 7 -26.05 -16.61 -10.61
N SER A 8 -26.92 -16.24 -9.66
CA SER A 8 -26.56 -15.51 -8.44
C SER A 8 -25.60 -16.32 -7.55
N PHE A 9 -25.85 -17.61 -7.35
CA PHE A 9 -24.99 -18.49 -6.57
C PHE A 9 -23.58 -18.64 -7.21
N LYS A 10 -23.51 -18.83 -8.53
CA LYS A 10 -22.24 -18.94 -9.26
C LYS A 10 -21.40 -17.66 -9.17
N ARG A 11 -22.01 -16.48 -9.28
CA ARG A 11 -21.32 -15.18 -9.14
C ARG A 11 -20.84 -14.91 -7.72
N ARG A 12 -21.56 -15.38 -6.70
CA ARG A 12 -21.11 -15.32 -5.30
C ARG A 12 -19.86 -16.18 -5.11
N ARG A 13 -19.85 -17.40 -5.65
CA ARG A 13 -18.71 -18.30 -5.58
C ARG A 13 -17.47 -17.68 -6.23
N ASP A 14 -17.58 -17.14 -7.44
CA ASP A 14 -16.45 -16.52 -8.15
C ASP A 14 -15.90 -15.32 -7.38
N PHE A 15 -16.77 -14.54 -6.71
CA PHE A 15 -16.33 -13.46 -5.82
C PHE A 15 -15.53 -13.98 -4.62
N PHE A 16 -16.00 -15.01 -3.93
CA PHE A 16 -15.26 -15.59 -2.80
C PHE A 16 -13.94 -16.22 -3.24
N CYS A 17 -13.91 -16.84 -4.42
CA CYS A 17 -12.68 -17.40 -4.96
C CYS A 17 -11.63 -16.29 -5.23
N ILE A 18 -11.98 -15.21 -5.94
CA ILE A 18 -11.03 -14.12 -6.19
C ILE A 18 -10.62 -13.37 -4.90
N PHE A 19 -11.56 -13.24 -3.95
CA PHE A 19 -11.26 -12.69 -2.63
C PHE A 19 -10.23 -13.56 -1.90
N ALA A 20 -10.40 -14.87 -1.89
CA ALA A 20 -9.47 -15.81 -1.27
C ALA A 20 -8.09 -15.78 -1.95
N VAL A 21 -8.04 -15.73 -3.29
CA VAL A 21 -6.78 -15.58 -4.04
C VAL A 21 -6.07 -14.29 -3.64
N ASP A 22 -6.75 -13.13 -3.66
CA ASP A 22 -6.14 -11.83 -3.30
C ASP A 22 -5.69 -11.83 -1.84
N PHE A 23 -6.50 -12.39 -0.91
CA PHE A 23 -6.16 -12.48 0.51
C PHE A 23 -4.90 -13.33 0.74
N ILE A 24 -4.89 -14.59 0.25
CA ILE A 24 -3.80 -15.55 0.47
C ILE A 24 -2.50 -15.00 -0.11
N LEU A 25 -2.49 -14.60 -1.39
CA LEU A 25 -1.27 -14.12 -2.03
C LEU A 25 -0.73 -12.84 -1.39
N ARG A 26 -1.61 -11.92 -1.01
CA ARG A 26 -1.19 -10.69 -0.32
C ARG A 26 -0.70 -10.96 1.10
N TRP A 27 -1.31 -11.90 1.80
CA TRP A 27 -0.92 -12.20 3.16
C TRP A 27 0.50 -12.77 3.21
N PHE A 28 0.79 -13.76 2.38
CA PHE A 28 2.13 -14.33 2.27
C PHE A 28 3.14 -13.32 1.73
N TYR A 29 2.78 -12.51 0.75
CA TYR A 29 3.63 -11.43 0.27
C TYR A 29 3.97 -10.42 1.36
N GLN A 30 2.98 -10.00 2.14
CA GLN A 30 3.17 -9.00 3.19
C GLN A 30 3.97 -9.56 4.37
N LEU A 31 3.80 -10.85 4.68
CA LEU A 31 4.61 -11.58 5.65
C LEU A 31 6.10 -11.54 5.26
N GLY A 32 6.41 -11.80 4.02
CA GLY A 32 7.77 -11.70 3.48
C GLY A 32 8.32 -10.28 3.35
N LYS A 33 7.48 -9.24 3.60
CA LYS A 33 7.89 -7.85 3.38
C LYS A 33 8.29 -7.13 4.66
N THR A 34 7.51 -7.23 5.72
CA THR A 34 7.71 -6.44 6.95
C THR A 34 7.40 -7.30 8.18
N PRO A 35 8.33 -7.48 9.12
CA PRO A 35 9.71 -6.95 9.19
C PRO A 35 10.77 -7.80 8.50
N LEU A 36 10.40 -8.94 7.90
CA LEU A 36 11.32 -9.99 7.40
C LEU A 36 12.37 -9.43 6.41
N LEU A 37 11.92 -8.73 5.34
CA LEU A 37 12.80 -8.32 4.24
C LEU A 37 13.95 -7.40 4.65
N PRO A 38 13.75 -6.30 5.41
CA PRO A 38 14.86 -5.44 5.80
C PRO A 38 15.85 -6.15 6.71
N LEU A 39 15.37 -7.05 7.59
CA LEU A 39 16.22 -7.84 8.48
C LEU A 39 17.05 -8.86 7.69
N TYR A 40 16.46 -9.53 6.71
CA TYR A 40 17.15 -10.42 5.81
C TYR A 40 18.20 -9.69 4.96
N ALA A 41 17.85 -8.51 4.43
CA ALA A 41 18.80 -7.70 3.67
C ALA A 41 20.02 -7.30 4.52
N ALA A 42 19.81 -6.90 5.77
CA ALA A 42 20.91 -6.62 6.70
C ALA A 42 21.74 -7.88 7.03
N ALA A 43 21.08 -9.03 7.20
CA ALA A 43 21.76 -10.30 7.52
C ALA A 43 22.70 -10.77 6.38
N ILE A 44 22.39 -10.47 5.11
CA ILE A 44 23.27 -10.73 3.97
C ILE A 44 24.33 -9.64 3.74
N GLY A 45 24.43 -8.66 4.66
CA GLY A 45 25.44 -7.60 4.60
C GLY A 45 25.08 -6.37 3.79
N ALA A 46 23.81 -6.17 3.41
CA ALA A 46 23.38 -4.97 2.71
C ALA A 46 23.50 -3.72 3.59
N GLY A 47 24.16 -2.67 3.08
CA GLY A 47 24.22 -1.37 3.75
C GLY A 47 22.89 -0.62 3.68
N GLU A 48 22.78 0.47 4.47
CA GLU A 48 21.54 1.22 4.63
C GLU A 48 20.95 1.73 3.30
N ILE A 49 21.81 2.21 2.38
CA ILE A 49 21.39 2.66 1.06
C ILE A 49 20.72 1.52 0.30
N MET A 50 21.35 0.33 0.31
CA MET A 50 20.86 -0.82 -0.43
C MET A 50 19.58 -1.39 0.21
N ILE A 51 19.46 -1.41 1.53
CA ILE A 51 18.22 -1.79 2.23
C ILE A 51 17.07 -0.87 1.78
N GLY A 52 17.31 0.44 1.71
CA GLY A 52 16.32 1.40 1.19
C GLY A 52 15.85 1.07 -0.22
N PHE A 53 16.78 0.74 -1.13
CA PHE A 53 16.48 0.29 -2.50
C PHE A 53 15.70 -1.02 -2.50
N ILE A 54 16.14 -2.04 -1.78
CA ILE A 54 15.50 -3.36 -1.73
C ILE A 54 14.04 -3.27 -1.29
N VAL A 55 13.74 -2.45 -0.27
CA VAL A 55 12.37 -2.25 0.23
C VAL A 55 11.52 -1.50 -0.79
N GLY A 56 12.06 -0.50 -1.48
CA GLY A 56 11.35 0.35 -2.43
C GLY A 56 11.15 -0.28 -3.80
N ILE A 57 12.13 -1.01 -4.31
CA ILE A 57 12.26 -1.40 -5.72
C ILE A 57 11.08 -2.26 -6.24
N SER A 58 10.53 -3.15 -5.44
CA SER A 58 9.36 -3.95 -5.84
C SER A 58 8.10 -3.10 -6.10
N THR A 59 8.05 -1.87 -5.55
CA THR A 59 6.96 -0.95 -5.79
C THR A 59 7.16 -0.16 -7.08
N SER A 60 8.42 0.11 -7.48
CA SER A 60 8.74 0.84 -8.70
C SER A 60 8.27 0.10 -9.96
N SER A 61 8.48 -1.23 -10.02
CA SER A 61 7.96 -2.06 -11.11
C SER A 61 6.44 -1.92 -11.25
N GLY A 62 5.73 -1.81 -10.13
CA GLY A 62 4.28 -1.61 -10.11
C GLY A 62 3.82 -0.26 -10.66
N ILE A 63 4.62 0.80 -10.62
CA ILE A 63 4.26 2.13 -11.17
C ILE A 63 4.09 2.02 -12.68
N ILE A 64 5.02 1.36 -13.35
CA ILE A 64 5.07 1.23 -14.82
C ILE A 64 4.16 0.10 -15.30
N LEU A 65 4.24 -1.06 -14.66
CA LEU A 65 3.64 -2.29 -15.17
C LEU A 65 2.14 -2.44 -14.86
N LYS A 66 1.58 -1.80 -13.83
CA LYS A 66 0.15 -1.90 -13.51
C LYS A 66 -0.78 -1.46 -14.63
N PRO A 67 -0.57 -0.32 -15.29
CA PRO A 67 -1.38 0.06 -16.45
C PRO A 67 -1.27 -0.95 -17.60
N ILE A 68 -0.06 -1.45 -17.86
CA ILE A 68 0.21 -2.43 -18.92
C ILE A 68 -0.56 -3.72 -18.67
N PHE A 69 -0.43 -4.31 -17.48
CA PHE A 69 -1.14 -5.53 -17.14
C PHE A 69 -2.66 -5.35 -17.01
N GLY A 70 -3.12 -4.16 -16.64
CA GLY A 70 -4.54 -3.81 -16.72
C GLY A 70 -5.07 -3.97 -18.14
N ILE A 71 -4.39 -3.39 -19.12
CA ILE A 71 -4.75 -3.47 -20.55
C ILE A 71 -4.60 -4.91 -21.07
N LEU A 72 -3.46 -5.56 -20.83
CA LEU A 72 -3.20 -6.93 -21.31
C LEU A 72 -4.22 -7.93 -20.77
N SER A 73 -4.71 -7.72 -19.54
CA SER A 73 -5.72 -8.60 -18.93
C SER A 73 -7.09 -8.50 -19.62
N ASP A 74 -7.38 -7.38 -20.29
CA ASP A 74 -8.61 -7.21 -21.06
C ASP A 74 -8.53 -7.94 -22.41
N PHE A 75 -7.30 -8.10 -22.98
CA PHE A 75 -7.11 -8.82 -24.26
C PHE A 75 -6.96 -10.34 -24.06
N TRP A 76 -6.13 -10.78 -23.11
CA TRP A 76 -5.77 -12.20 -22.96
C TRP A 76 -6.52 -12.90 -21.84
N GLY A 77 -7.44 -12.19 -21.19
CA GLY A 77 -8.25 -12.72 -20.11
C GLY A 77 -7.62 -12.56 -18.72
N LYS A 78 -8.47 -12.29 -17.77
CA LYS A 78 -8.06 -11.99 -16.39
C LYS A 78 -7.51 -13.19 -15.66
N LYS A 79 -8.06 -14.39 -15.92
CA LYS A 79 -7.64 -15.64 -15.27
C LYS A 79 -6.20 -16.00 -15.63
N VAL A 80 -5.81 -15.85 -16.89
CA VAL A 80 -4.43 -16.12 -17.37
C VAL A 80 -3.42 -15.30 -16.58
N TRP A 81 -3.65 -14.00 -16.46
CA TRP A 81 -2.76 -13.11 -15.73
C TRP A 81 -2.74 -13.38 -14.22
N LEU A 82 -3.88 -13.78 -13.63
CA LEU A 82 -3.91 -14.23 -12.24
C LEU A 82 -3.10 -15.51 -12.02
N CYS A 83 -3.09 -16.45 -13.00
CA CYS A 83 -2.23 -17.61 -12.96
C CYS A 83 -0.73 -17.25 -13.05
N VAL A 84 -0.37 -16.30 -13.94
CA VAL A 84 1.01 -15.78 -14.03
C VAL A 84 1.42 -15.14 -12.70
N ALA A 85 0.57 -14.31 -12.10
CA ALA A 85 0.84 -13.73 -10.80
C ALA A 85 1.04 -14.79 -9.72
N LEU A 86 0.19 -15.82 -9.69
CA LEU A 86 0.30 -16.94 -8.74
C LEU A 86 1.65 -17.65 -8.87
N VAL A 87 2.05 -17.99 -10.10
CA VAL A 87 3.34 -18.67 -10.33
C VAL A 87 4.50 -17.81 -9.79
N ILE A 88 4.52 -16.51 -10.08
CA ILE A 88 5.56 -15.61 -9.59
C ILE A 88 5.52 -15.51 -8.06
N PHE A 89 4.32 -15.34 -7.44
CA PHE A 89 4.19 -15.28 -5.98
C PHE A 89 4.63 -16.55 -5.28
N THR A 90 4.42 -17.71 -5.91
CA THR A 90 4.79 -19.00 -5.36
C THR A 90 6.27 -19.34 -5.56
N CYS A 91 6.81 -19.08 -6.76
CA CYS A 91 8.20 -19.45 -7.07
C CYS A 91 9.22 -18.49 -6.47
N THR A 92 8.91 -17.19 -6.42
CA THR A 92 9.86 -16.18 -5.93
C THR A 92 10.33 -16.42 -4.48
N PRO A 93 9.48 -16.80 -3.51
CA PRO A 93 9.94 -17.07 -2.15
C PRO A 93 10.99 -18.18 -2.06
N PHE A 94 10.90 -19.23 -2.87
CA PHE A 94 11.92 -20.29 -2.91
C PHE A 94 13.25 -19.78 -3.47
N ALA A 95 13.24 -18.76 -4.30
CA ALA A 95 14.47 -18.18 -4.86
C ALA A 95 15.29 -17.36 -3.84
N TYR A 96 14.71 -16.98 -2.69
CA TYR A 96 15.47 -16.31 -1.62
C TYR A 96 16.57 -17.18 -1.04
N GLN A 97 16.48 -18.51 -1.12
CA GLN A 97 17.54 -19.43 -0.67
C GLN A 97 18.84 -19.33 -1.50
N PHE A 98 18.75 -18.83 -2.73
CA PHE A 98 19.88 -18.71 -3.63
C PHE A 98 20.48 -17.31 -3.66
N VAL A 99 19.97 -16.41 -2.83
CA VAL A 99 20.45 -15.03 -2.71
C VAL A 99 21.76 -15.05 -1.93
N SER A 100 22.84 -14.65 -2.55
CA SER A 100 24.18 -14.56 -1.94
C SER A 100 24.70 -13.13 -1.86
N SER A 101 24.08 -12.20 -2.56
CA SER A 101 24.46 -10.80 -2.58
C SER A 101 23.27 -9.85 -2.52
N GLU A 102 23.54 -8.60 -2.14
CA GLU A 102 22.52 -7.55 -2.14
C GLU A 102 21.94 -7.27 -3.53
N GLN A 103 22.76 -7.45 -4.60
CA GLN A 103 22.34 -7.30 -5.99
C GLN A 103 21.36 -8.39 -6.40
N ASP A 104 21.60 -9.65 -6.01
CA ASP A 104 20.67 -10.76 -6.26
C ASP A 104 19.31 -10.45 -5.63
N LEU A 105 19.34 -9.90 -4.41
CA LEU A 105 18.11 -9.53 -3.71
C LEU A 105 17.36 -8.39 -4.44
N VAL A 106 18.04 -7.40 -4.98
CA VAL A 106 17.44 -6.34 -5.82
C VAL A 106 16.76 -6.94 -7.04
N PHE A 107 17.43 -7.82 -7.80
CA PHE A 107 16.85 -8.47 -8.97
C PHE A 107 15.62 -9.31 -8.59
N LEU A 108 15.71 -10.08 -7.52
CA LEU A 108 14.61 -10.90 -7.05
C LEU A 108 13.41 -10.04 -6.64
N ARG A 109 13.64 -8.90 -6.00
CA ARG A 109 12.59 -7.95 -5.61
C ARG A 109 11.94 -7.26 -6.80
N LEU A 110 12.70 -6.92 -7.85
CA LEU A 110 12.14 -6.42 -9.11
C LEU A 110 11.19 -7.46 -9.73
N PHE A 111 11.64 -8.71 -9.81
CA PHE A 111 10.84 -9.80 -10.35
C PHE A 111 9.58 -10.05 -9.51
N HIS A 112 9.71 -10.09 -8.18
CA HIS A 112 8.57 -10.22 -7.27
C HIS A 112 7.57 -9.04 -7.40
N GLY A 113 8.08 -7.85 -7.74
CA GLY A 113 7.24 -6.67 -8.00
C GLY A 113 6.28 -6.85 -9.18
N ILE A 114 6.64 -7.65 -10.20
CA ILE A 114 5.78 -7.96 -11.35
C ILE A 114 4.48 -8.63 -10.89
N SER A 115 4.55 -9.59 -9.98
CA SER A 115 3.36 -10.28 -9.46
C SER A 115 2.37 -9.32 -8.79
N THR A 116 2.88 -8.34 -8.03
CA THR A 116 2.03 -7.32 -7.40
C THR A 116 1.44 -6.34 -8.41
N ALA A 117 2.18 -6.08 -9.51
CA ALA A 117 1.72 -5.26 -10.61
C ALA A 117 0.57 -5.91 -11.37
N ILE A 118 0.55 -7.24 -11.45
CA ILE A 118 -0.55 -8.02 -12.06
C ILE A 118 -1.73 -8.15 -11.10
N LEU A 119 -1.52 -8.69 -9.90
CA LEU A 119 -2.59 -9.05 -8.97
C LEU A 119 -3.50 -7.85 -8.62
N GLY A 120 -2.91 -6.67 -8.45
CA GLY A 120 -3.64 -5.46 -8.05
C GLY A 120 -4.75 -5.06 -9.03
N PRO A 121 -4.41 -4.64 -10.25
CA PRO A 121 -5.38 -4.19 -11.24
C PRO A 121 -6.25 -5.33 -11.79
N VAL A 122 -5.66 -6.51 -12.06
CA VAL A 122 -6.40 -7.62 -12.67
C VAL A 122 -7.44 -8.20 -11.70
N GLY A 123 -7.08 -8.38 -10.43
CA GLY A 123 -8.03 -8.82 -9.39
C GLY A 123 -9.18 -7.83 -9.21
N LEU A 124 -8.88 -6.53 -9.17
CA LEU A 124 -9.90 -5.50 -9.07
C LEU A 124 -10.81 -5.47 -10.30
N ALA A 125 -10.23 -5.53 -11.51
CA ALA A 125 -10.98 -5.59 -12.76
C ALA A 125 -11.88 -6.83 -12.82
N TYR A 126 -11.43 -7.98 -12.31
CA TYR A 126 -12.26 -9.19 -12.21
C TYR A 126 -13.48 -8.95 -11.32
N VAL A 127 -13.30 -8.38 -10.13
CA VAL A 127 -14.39 -8.07 -9.18
C VAL A 127 -15.42 -7.13 -9.78
N LEU A 128 -14.97 -6.10 -10.51
CA LEU A 128 -15.85 -5.13 -11.15
C LEU A 128 -16.72 -5.75 -12.27
N HIS A 129 -16.22 -6.80 -12.94
CA HIS A 129 -16.98 -7.49 -13.97
C HIS A 129 -18.07 -8.44 -13.45
N LEU A 130 -18.07 -8.79 -12.17
CA LEU A 130 -18.99 -9.80 -11.66
C LEU A 130 -20.44 -9.35 -11.56
N ASN A 131 -20.75 -8.10 -11.22
CA ASN A 131 -22.10 -7.50 -11.21
C ASN A 131 -22.07 -6.00 -10.85
N ASN A 132 -22.93 -5.20 -11.45
CA ASN A 132 -23.02 -3.75 -11.21
C ASN A 132 -23.68 -3.40 -9.87
N ASP A 133 -24.72 -4.13 -9.45
CA ASP A 133 -25.57 -3.77 -8.29
C ASP A 133 -24.88 -3.89 -6.91
N THR A 134 -23.76 -4.63 -6.84
CA THR A 134 -23.06 -4.89 -5.57
C THR A 134 -21.59 -4.49 -5.59
N GLN A 135 -21.15 -3.70 -6.57
CA GLN A 135 -19.75 -3.31 -6.74
C GLN A 135 -19.18 -2.63 -5.49
N THR A 136 -19.87 -1.64 -4.94
CA THR A 136 -19.41 -0.90 -3.74
C THR A 136 -19.18 -1.82 -2.54
N LYS A 137 -20.10 -2.76 -2.29
CA LYS A 137 -19.97 -3.75 -1.19
C LYS A 137 -18.74 -4.65 -1.41
N ARG A 138 -18.53 -5.13 -2.63
CA ARG A 138 -17.39 -5.99 -2.97
C ARG A 138 -16.06 -5.26 -2.84
N LEU A 139 -15.99 -4.02 -3.28
CA LEU A 139 -14.82 -3.16 -3.09
C LEU A 139 -14.54 -2.91 -1.61
N ALA A 140 -15.58 -2.72 -0.79
CA ALA A 140 -15.44 -2.60 0.66
C ALA A 140 -14.84 -3.89 1.29
N TYR A 141 -15.33 -5.07 0.90
CA TYR A 141 -14.75 -6.35 1.37
C TYR A 141 -13.29 -6.50 0.98
N PHE A 142 -12.90 -6.12 -0.25
CA PHE A 142 -11.49 -6.10 -0.66
C PHE A 142 -10.66 -5.11 0.17
N GLY A 143 -11.23 -3.96 0.54
CA GLY A 143 -10.59 -3.01 1.44
C GLY A 143 -10.35 -3.60 2.83
N ILE A 144 -11.36 -4.26 3.40
CA ILE A 144 -11.25 -4.95 4.70
C ILE A 144 -10.21 -6.08 4.64
N SER A 145 -10.24 -6.91 3.59
CA SER A 145 -9.24 -7.96 3.35
C SER A 145 -7.81 -7.42 3.42
N ARG A 146 -7.54 -6.33 2.71
CA ARG A 146 -6.22 -5.71 2.69
C ARG A 146 -5.80 -5.14 4.04
N SER A 147 -6.73 -4.59 4.80
CA SER A 147 -6.46 -4.13 6.16
C SER A 147 -6.14 -5.30 7.10
N LEU A 148 -6.89 -6.41 7.01
CA LEU A 148 -6.61 -7.63 7.78
C LEU A 148 -5.23 -8.23 7.46
N VAL A 149 -4.86 -8.24 6.17
CA VAL A 149 -3.51 -8.66 5.74
C VAL A 149 -2.43 -7.77 6.34
N SER A 150 -2.59 -6.45 6.25
CA SER A 150 -1.60 -5.50 6.77
C SER A 150 -1.48 -5.54 8.30
N LEU A 151 -2.57 -5.94 8.98
CA LEU A 151 -2.61 -6.12 10.41
C LEU A 151 -1.92 -7.42 10.86
N SER A 152 -2.28 -8.56 10.24
CA SER A 152 -1.89 -9.88 10.75
C SER A 152 -0.51 -10.34 10.25
N ALA A 153 -0.12 -9.99 9.03
CA ALA A 153 1.12 -10.47 8.44
C ALA A 153 2.38 -10.03 9.20
N PRO A 154 2.54 -8.77 9.65
CA PRO A 154 3.76 -8.36 10.36
C PRO A 154 3.96 -9.07 11.70
N ILE A 155 2.90 -9.25 12.50
CA ILE A 155 3.01 -9.98 13.77
C ILE A 155 3.32 -11.45 13.51
N THR A 156 2.70 -12.07 12.49
CA THR A 156 3.00 -13.47 12.15
C THR A 156 4.44 -13.63 11.69
N ALA A 157 4.98 -12.65 10.91
CA ALA A 157 6.39 -12.65 10.53
C ALA A 157 7.31 -12.51 11.76
N GLY A 158 6.95 -11.61 12.69
CA GLY A 158 7.68 -11.45 13.95
C GLY A 158 7.73 -12.74 14.76
N VAL A 159 6.57 -13.42 14.94
CA VAL A 159 6.49 -14.71 15.64
C VAL A 159 7.26 -15.79 14.89
N ALA A 160 7.13 -15.90 13.57
CA ALA A 160 7.84 -16.91 12.80
C ALA A 160 9.37 -16.79 12.95
N LEU A 161 9.88 -15.57 12.95
CA LEU A 161 11.33 -15.30 13.10
C LEU A 161 11.88 -15.50 14.54
N THR A 162 11.03 -15.74 15.55
CA THR A 162 11.50 -16.17 16.87
C THR A 162 11.84 -17.66 16.92
N VAL A 163 11.33 -18.44 15.94
CA VAL A 163 11.45 -19.91 15.94
C VAL A 163 12.25 -20.40 14.72
N PHE A 164 12.11 -19.73 13.58
CA PHE A 164 12.68 -20.15 12.31
C PHE A 164 13.65 -19.10 11.77
N ASP A 165 14.63 -19.53 10.97
CA ASP A 165 15.51 -18.67 10.20
C ASP A 165 14.78 -18.01 9.02
N PHE A 166 15.42 -17.02 8.39
CA PHE A 166 14.86 -16.26 7.28
C PHE A 166 14.48 -17.17 6.09
N GLU A 167 15.34 -18.11 5.75
CA GLU A 167 15.20 -19.00 4.60
C GLU A 167 14.01 -19.92 4.78
N THR A 168 13.88 -20.54 5.95
CA THR A 168 12.73 -21.40 6.30
C THR A 168 11.42 -20.63 6.25
N VAL A 169 11.38 -19.37 6.74
CA VAL A 169 10.17 -18.55 6.64
C VAL A 169 9.82 -18.24 5.18
N PHE A 170 10.81 -17.97 4.31
CA PHE A 170 10.54 -17.79 2.88
C PHE A 170 10.02 -19.08 2.23
N ILE A 171 10.53 -20.25 2.60
CA ILE A 171 9.99 -21.53 2.14
C ILE A 171 8.53 -21.70 2.54
N PHE A 172 8.16 -21.40 3.78
CA PHE A 172 6.76 -21.42 4.23
C PHE A 172 5.88 -20.44 3.45
N ILE A 173 6.38 -19.25 3.12
CA ILE A 173 5.69 -18.30 2.26
C ILE A 173 5.41 -18.90 0.87
N GLY A 174 6.38 -19.56 0.28
CA GLY A 174 6.25 -20.24 -1.01
C GLY A 174 5.18 -21.33 -0.98
N PHE A 175 5.29 -22.26 -0.05
CA PHE A 175 4.30 -23.35 0.12
C PHE A 175 2.90 -22.80 0.45
N GLY A 176 2.82 -21.81 1.35
CA GLY A 176 1.55 -21.21 1.70
C GLY A 176 0.87 -20.50 0.51
N SER A 177 1.65 -19.89 -0.37
CA SER A 177 1.12 -19.25 -1.57
C SER A 177 0.49 -20.24 -2.55
N ILE A 178 0.90 -21.53 -2.54
CA ILE A 178 0.31 -22.59 -3.37
C ILE A 178 -1.18 -22.78 -3.06
N PHE A 179 -1.61 -22.56 -1.82
CA PHE A 179 -3.03 -22.71 -1.47
C PHE A 179 -3.96 -21.76 -2.24
N ALA A 180 -3.44 -20.66 -2.77
CA ALA A 180 -4.20 -19.78 -3.64
C ALA A 180 -4.57 -20.43 -4.99
N MET A 181 -3.89 -21.51 -5.37
CA MET A 181 -4.17 -22.28 -6.58
C MET A 181 -5.58 -22.89 -6.54
N ILE A 182 -6.02 -23.40 -5.39
CA ILE A 182 -7.32 -24.02 -5.23
C ILE A 182 -8.46 -23.05 -5.63
N PRO A 183 -8.63 -21.89 -4.99
CA PRO A 183 -9.67 -20.95 -5.38
C PRO A 183 -9.46 -20.38 -6.79
N LEU A 184 -8.20 -20.23 -7.27
CA LEU A 184 -7.93 -19.72 -8.60
C LEU A 184 -8.44 -20.64 -9.71
N PHE A 185 -8.27 -21.95 -9.58
CA PHE A 185 -8.81 -22.91 -10.56
C PHE A 185 -10.33 -22.95 -10.57
N LEU A 186 -10.98 -22.66 -9.44
CA LEU A 186 -12.44 -22.59 -9.34
C LEU A 186 -13.02 -21.33 -9.98
N ILE A 187 -12.21 -20.29 -10.25
CA ILE A 187 -12.60 -19.06 -10.95
C ILE A 187 -12.90 -19.40 -12.41
N ARG A 188 -14.01 -18.88 -12.92
CA ARG A 188 -14.38 -19.01 -14.33
C ARG A 188 -13.65 -17.97 -15.17
N ASP A 189 -13.25 -18.41 -16.33
CA ASP A 189 -12.77 -17.48 -17.36
C ASP A 189 -13.97 -16.87 -18.10
N ASN A 190 -14.31 -15.65 -17.75
CA ASN A 190 -15.39 -14.90 -18.41
C ASN A 190 -14.84 -14.03 -19.57
N SER A 191 -13.63 -14.30 -20.03
CA SER A 191 -12.90 -13.45 -20.97
C SER A 191 -13.46 -13.49 -22.41
N ALA A 192 -14.27 -14.49 -22.74
CA ALA A 192 -14.71 -14.71 -24.12
C ALA A 192 -15.96 -13.91 -24.55
N SER A 193 -16.57 -13.11 -23.67
CA SER A 193 -17.93 -12.61 -23.90
C SER A 193 -18.08 -11.12 -24.21
N ASN A 194 -17.01 -10.33 -24.19
CA ASN A 194 -17.18 -8.91 -24.55
C ASN A 194 -16.22 -8.53 -25.68
N ASN A 195 -16.80 -8.44 -26.88
CA ASN A 195 -16.28 -7.58 -27.95
C ASN A 195 -16.12 -6.16 -27.40
N ILE A 196 -14.92 -5.86 -26.90
CA ILE A 196 -14.57 -4.49 -26.52
C ILE A 196 -14.30 -3.72 -27.80
N ASN A 197 -15.39 -3.31 -28.47
CA ASN A 197 -15.37 -2.18 -29.41
C ASN A 197 -15.27 -0.85 -28.62
N ASN A 198 -14.52 -0.83 -27.55
CA ASN A 198 -14.11 0.42 -26.93
C ASN A 198 -12.82 0.86 -27.63
N ASN A 199 -12.96 1.59 -28.72
CA ASN A 199 -11.88 2.43 -29.23
C ASN A 199 -11.38 3.28 -28.07
N ILE A 200 -10.29 2.84 -27.42
CA ILE A 200 -9.61 3.64 -26.41
C ILE A 200 -9.13 4.89 -27.13
N SER A 201 -9.87 5.98 -27.00
CA SER A 201 -9.48 7.24 -27.60
C SER A 201 -8.35 7.83 -26.75
N TRP A 202 -7.10 7.61 -27.18
CA TRP A 202 -5.92 8.21 -26.58
C TRP A 202 -6.06 9.72 -26.38
N LYS A 203 -6.80 10.37 -27.30
CA LYS A 203 -7.14 11.79 -27.20
C LYS A 203 -8.01 12.09 -25.95
N LYS A 204 -8.99 11.24 -25.65
CA LYS A 204 -9.82 11.39 -24.44
C LYS A 204 -8.99 11.17 -23.16
N ILE A 205 -8.08 10.19 -23.16
CA ILE A 205 -7.16 9.95 -22.03
C ILE A 205 -6.27 11.16 -21.83
N GLY A 206 -5.66 11.70 -22.89
CA GLY A 206 -4.82 12.88 -22.82
C GLY A 206 -5.55 14.12 -22.27
N ILE A 207 -6.78 14.36 -22.72
CA ILE A 207 -7.64 15.45 -22.23
C ILE A 207 -7.95 15.26 -20.73
N SER A 208 -8.34 14.04 -20.34
CA SER A 208 -8.63 13.73 -18.93
C SER A 208 -7.41 13.93 -18.03
N PHE A 209 -6.24 13.48 -18.48
CA PHE A 209 -5.00 13.64 -17.74
C PHE A 209 -4.60 15.11 -17.62
N HIS A 210 -4.64 15.86 -18.72
CA HIS A 210 -4.35 17.30 -18.71
C HIS A 210 -5.30 18.07 -17.78
N TYR A 211 -6.60 17.75 -17.80
CA TYR A 211 -7.57 18.34 -16.88
C TYR A 211 -7.22 18.04 -15.42
N ILE A 212 -6.86 16.81 -15.09
CA ILE A 212 -6.57 16.40 -13.69
C ILE A 212 -5.29 17.05 -13.16
N ILE A 213 -4.23 17.11 -13.97
CA ILE A 213 -2.97 17.74 -13.52
C ILE A 213 -3.09 19.27 -13.37
N SER A 214 -4.12 19.90 -13.94
CA SER A 214 -4.38 21.32 -13.76
C SER A 214 -5.13 21.66 -12.46
N ILE A 215 -5.62 20.64 -11.71
CA ILE A 215 -6.34 20.83 -10.45
C ILE A 215 -5.34 20.85 -9.26
N PRO A 216 -5.14 21.99 -8.56
CA PRO A 216 -4.18 22.07 -7.46
C PRO A 216 -4.49 21.11 -6.30
N ALA A 217 -5.77 20.85 -6.03
CA ALA A 217 -6.22 19.93 -4.99
C ALA A 217 -5.75 18.49 -5.22
N VAL A 218 -5.61 18.06 -6.48
CA VAL A 218 -5.08 16.71 -6.83
C VAL A 218 -3.61 16.60 -6.43
N TRP A 219 -2.82 17.63 -6.72
CA TRP A 219 -1.41 17.68 -6.31
C TRP A 219 -1.27 17.73 -4.80
N MET A 220 -2.06 18.56 -4.12
CA MET A 220 -2.02 18.66 -2.66
C MET A 220 -2.33 17.31 -2.01
N ALA A 221 -3.45 16.67 -2.38
CA ALA A 221 -3.81 15.36 -1.84
C ALA A 221 -2.76 14.27 -2.17
N GLY A 222 -2.27 14.27 -3.40
CA GLY A 222 -1.27 13.30 -3.85
C GLY A 222 0.11 13.49 -3.20
N LEU A 223 0.57 14.74 -3.03
CA LEU A 223 1.85 15.05 -2.38
C LEU A 223 1.80 14.79 -0.87
N LEU A 224 0.66 15.05 -0.21
CA LEU A 224 0.46 14.65 1.19
C LEU A 224 0.59 13.13 1.36
N GLU A 225 -0.05 12.36 0.49
CA GLU A 225 0.08 10.89 0.51
C GLU A 225 1.48 10.42 0.17
N MET A 226 2.13 11.05 -0.80
CA MET A 226 3.53 10.77 -1.13
C MET A 226 4.42 10.95 0.10
N LEU A 227 4.27 12.06 0.83
CA LEU A 227 5.00 12.33 2.06
C LEU A 227 4.72 11.28 3.14
N VAL A 228 3.44 11.02 3.44
CA VAL A 228 3.04 10.03 4.46
C VAL A 228 3.61 8.65 4.14
N TYR A 229 3.48 8.21 2.88
CA TYR A 229 4.00 6.90 2.48
C TYR A 229 5.53 6.86 2.37
N SER A 230 6.20 7.99 2.10
CA SER A 230 7.66 8.07 2.21
C SER A 230 8.10 7.75 3.64
N ILE A 231 7.48 8.36 4.63
CA ILE A 231 7.79 8.16 6.04
C ILE A 231 7.47 6.74 6.48
N VAL A 232 6.26 6.27 6.19
CA VAL A 232 5.82 4.91 6.58
C VAL A 232 6.71 3.83 6.00
N TYR A 233 7.15 4.00 4.76
CA TYR A 233 8.02 3.01 4.11
C TYR A 233 9.47 3.13 4.57
N SER A 234 9.93 4.33 4.95
CA SER A 234 11.21 4.50 5.67
C SER A 234 11.19 3.79 7.01
N LEU A 235 10.11 3.93 7.78
CA LEU A 235 9.94 3.17 9.02
C LEU A 235 9.91 1.66 8.77
N ARG A 236 9.19 1.19 7.74
CA ARG A 236 9.16 -0.24 7.39
C ARG A 236 10.52 -0.81 6.98
N ALA A 237 11.40 0.02 6.41
CA ALA A 237 12.74 -0.37 6.04
C ALA A 237 13.70 -0.40 7.24
N PHE A 238 13.63 0.59 8.11
CA PHE A 238 14.71 0.82 9.06
C PHE A 238 14.30 0.65 10.53
N LEU A 239 13.01 0.80 10.89
CA LEU A 239 12.58 0.63 12.28
C LEU A 239 12.81 -0.79 12.82
N PRO A 240 12.63 -1.90 12.06
CA PRO A 240 12.98 -3.22 12.55
C PRO A 240 14.46 -3.33 12.96
N LEU A 241 15.36 -2.74 12.16
CA LEU A 241 16.80 -2.72 12.45
C LEU A 241 17.10 -1.88 13.71
N PHE A 242 16.44 -0.71 13.80
CA PHE A 242 16.54 0.14 14.97
C PHE A 242 16.07 -0.56 16.25
N ILE A 243 14.93 -1.26 16.21
CA ILE A 243 14.39 -1.99 17.37
C ILE A 243 15.40 -3.06 17.83
N ILE A 244 15.93 -3.86 16.90
CA ILE A 244 16.88 -4.94 17.23
C ILE A 244 18.23 -4.40 17.74
N SER A 245 18.62 -3.20 17.33
CA SER A 245 19.85 -2.57 17.83
C SER A 245 19.75 -2.04 19.26
N GLN A 246 18.56 -2.01 19.87
CA GLN A 246 18.37 -1.65 21.27
C GLN A 246 18.64 -2.87 22.19
N ASP A 247 19.12 -2.63 23.41
CA ASP A 247 19.59 -3.67 24.34
C ASP A 247 18.61 -4.84 24.58
N ASN A 248 17.30 -4.57 24.58
CA ASN A 248 16.24 -5.58 24.76
C ASN A 248 15.29 -5.66 23.55
N GLY A 249 15.73 -5.19 22.39
CA GLY A 249 14.91 -5.15 21.19
C GLY A 249 14.72 -6.53 20.58
N THR A 250 13.47 -6.90 20.26
CA THR A 250 13.12 -8.18 19.68
C THR A 250 12.45 -8.05 18.32
N ILE A 251 12.61 -9.07 17.49
CA ILE A 251 11.93 -9.15 16.18
C ILE A 251 10.40 -9.14 16.35
N LEU A 252 9.91 -9.76 17.42
CA LEU A 252 8.49 -9.77 17.75
C LEU A 252 7.95 -8.36 18.00
N GLN A 253 8.71 -7.51 18.70
CA GLN A 253 8.33 -6.10 18.90
C GLN A 253 8.22 -5.34 17.57
N ALA A 254 9.10 -5.61 16.61
CA ALA A 254 8.98 -5.02 15.27
C ALA A 254 7.68 -5.47 14.56
N GLY A 255 7.33 -6.75 14.65
CA GLY A 255 6.07 -7.27 14.10
C GLY A 255 4.84 -6.66 14.78
N LEU A 256 4.85 -6.60 16.12
CA LEU A 256 3.78 -5.99 16.92
C LEU A 256 3.62 -4.50 16.62
N PHE A 257 4.73 -3.76 16.48
CA PHE A 257 4.69 -2.34 16.13
C PHE A 257 3.85 -2.08 14.86
N PHE A 258 4.17 -2.76 13.76
CA PHE A 258 3.46 -2.54 12.49
C PHE A 258 2.02 -3.05 12.53
N SER A 259 1.73 -4.08 13.30
CA SER A 259 0.36 -4.57 13.49
C SER A 259 -0.49 -3.57 14.27
N ILE A 260 0.02 -3.00 15.35
CA ILE A 260 -0.67 -1.98 16.15
C ILE A 260 -0.81 -0.68 15.38
N GLN A 261 0.23 -0.27 14.63
CA GLN A 261 0.14 0.87 13.72
C GLN A 261 -1.02 0.72 12.74
N GLU A 262 -1.18 -0.46 12.13
CA GLU A 262 -2.25 -0.70 11.15
C GLU A 262 -3.64 -0.80 11.80
N ILE A 263 -3.75 -1.41 13.01
CA ILE A 263 -4.99 -1.39 13.80
C ILE A 263 -5.44 0.05 14.04
N THR A 264 -4.53 0.87 14.57
CA THR A 264 -4.83 2.27 14.89
C THR A 264 -5.16 3.06 13.63
N HIS A 265 -4.43 2.86 12.55
CA HIS A 265 -4.73 3.44 11.24
C HIS A 265 -6.16 3.10 10.80
N MET A 266 -6.56 1.82 10.90
CA MET A 266 -7.89 1.36 10.50
C MET A 266 -9.00 1.95 11.40
N LEU A 267 -8.81 1.97 12.71
CA LEU A 267 -9.77 2.49 13.68
C LEU A 267 -9.91 4.01 13.61
N CYS A 268 -8.84 4.73 13.29
CA CYS A 268 -8.86 6.19 13.18
C CYS A 268 -9.44 6.70 11.85
N ARG A 269 -9.58 5.87 10.80
CA ARG A 269 -10.17 6.31 9.53
C ARG A 269 -11.59 6.87 9.65
N PRO A 270 -12.55 6.20 10.27
CA PRO A 270 -13.88 6.76 10.44
C PRO A 270 -13.90 8.00 11.33
N ILE A 271 -13.01 8.06 12.33
CA ILE A 271 -12.87 9.24 13.21
C ILE A 271 -12.34 10.43 12.40
N GLY A 272 -11.32 10.20 11.56
CA GLY A 272 -10.75 11.19 10.67
C GLY A 272 -11.76 11.72 9.66
N ALA A 273 -12.57 10.84 9.06
CA ALA A 273 -13.64 11.25 8.16
C ALA A 273 -14.68 12.13 8.88
N GLN A 274 -15.16 11.71 10.06
CA GLN A 274 -16.09 12.52 10.85
C GLN A 274 -15.52 13.87 11.29
N LEU A 275 -14.22 13.92 11.63
CA LEU A 275 -13.55 15.19 11.97
C LEU A 275 -13.47 16.10 10.74
N ALA A 276 -13.17 15.53 9.57
CA ALA A 276 -13.13 16.25 8.30
C ALA A 276 -14.47 16.87 7.95
N ASP A 277 -15.57 16.13 8.15
CA ASP A 277 -16.93 16.64 7.93
C ASP A 277 -17.32 17.75 8.93
N LYS A 278 -16.91 17.62 10.21
CA LYS A 278 -17.30 18.58 11.27
C LYS A 278 -16.41 19.81 11.36
N LYS A 279 -15.08 19.66 11.19
CA LYS A 279 -14.09 20.72 11.40
C LYS A 279 -13.36 21.14 10.11
N GLY A 280 -13.66 20.46 9.00
CA GLY A 280 -13.07 20.69 7.69
C GLY A 280 -11.75 19.96 7.45
N TYR A 281 -11.42 19.78 6.18
CA TYR A 281 -10.25 19.05 5.71
C TYR A 281 -8.93 19.57 6.23
N ARG A 282 -8.77 20.92 6.26
CA ARG A 282 -7.55 21.58 6.72
C ARG A 282 -7.18 21.19 8.15
N VAL A 283 -8.12 21.29 9.09
CA VAL A 283 -7.90 20.99 10.50
C VAL A 283 -7.54 19.52 10.68
N THR A 284 -8.26 18.64 10.00
CA THR A 284 -8.05 17.19 10.09
C THR A 284 -6.68 16.77 9.56
N ILE A 285 -6.23 17.31 8.43
CA ILE A 285 -4.90 17.02 7.86
C ILE A 285 -3.80 17.50 8.79
N ILE A 286 -3.87 18.75 9.28
CA ILE A 286 -2.86 19.31 10.18
C ILE A 286 -2.79 18.49 11.47
N PHE A 287 -3.94 18.12 12.05
CA PHE A 287 -3.99 17.28 13.24
C PHE A 287 -3.33 15.91 12.99
N GLY A 288 -3.66 15.25 11.86
CA GLY A 288 -3.03 13.99 11.47
C GLY A 288 -1.52 14.11 11.25
N MET A 289 -1.05 15.21 10.66
CA MET A 289 0.38 15.47 10.47
C MET A 289 1.10 15.69 11.80
N LEU A 290 0.51 16.42 12.75
CA LEU A 290 1.09 16.63 14.07
C LEU A 290 1.17 15.32 14.86
N LEU A 291 0.15 14.44 14.77
CA LEU A 291 0.21 13.10 15.36
C LEU A 291 1.34 12.27 14.77
N LEU A 292 1.49 12.29 13.44
CA LEU A 292 2.57 11.56 12.76
C LEU A 292 3.96 12.09 13.17
N ALA A 293 4.12 13.41 13.23
CA ALA A 293 5.36 14.05 13.68
C ALA A 293 5.68 13.71 15.14
N SER A 294 4.68 13.74 16.03
CA SER A 294 4.86 13.36 17.44
C SER A 294 5.30 11.91 17.57
N GLY A 295 4.71 10.98 16.79
CA GLY A 295 5.14 9.59 16.76
C GLY A 295 6.61 9.44 16.35
N LEU A 296 7.07 10.18 15.34
CA LEU A 296 8.47 10.15 14.90
C LEU A 296 9.44 10.74 15.94
N LEU A 297 9.04 11.80 16.63
CA LEU A 297 9.86 12.37 17.72
C LEU A 297 9.98 11.40 18.89
N LEU A 298 8.91 10.68 19.21
CA LEU A 298 8.91 9.67 20.27
C LEU A 298 9.80 8.46 19.95
N VAL A 299 10.17 8.20 18.70
CA VAL A 299 11.14 7.15 18.35
C VAL A 299 12.48 7.37 19.07
N ASN A 300 12.87 8.62 19.34
CA ASN A 300 14.11 8.95 20.04
C ASN A 300 14.09 8.60 21.54
N VAL A 301 12.90 8.43 22.11
CA VAL A 301 12.67 8.03 23.50
C VAL A 301 12.21 6.57 23.55
N PHE A 302 12.63 5.79 22.55
CA PHE A 302 12.25 4.39 22.43
C PHE A 302 12.74 3.60 23.64
N THR A 303 11.80 3.02 24.37
CA THR A 303 12.03 2.03 25.41
C THR A 303 11.03 0.89 25.19
N GLU A 304 11.29 -0.27 25.79
CA GLU A 304 10.43 -1.45 25.68
C GLU A 304 8.94 -1.17 25.91
N ASN A 305 8.63 -0.19 26.78
CA ASN A 305 7.24 0.13 27.14
C ASN A 305 6.59 1.18 26.22
N PHE A 306 7.38 1.97 25.47
CA PHE A 306 6.85 3.09 24.68
C PHE A 306 6.63 2.77 23.18
N PHE A 307 7.15 1.65 22.67
CA PHE A 307 7.02 1.34 21.23
C PHE A 307 5.56 1.23 20.76
N LEU A 308 4.66 0.78 21.62
CA LEU A 308 3.21 0.71 21.32
C LEU A 308 2.60 2.10 21.15
N ILE A 309 3.00 3.04 21.99
CA ILE A 309 2.53 4.43 21.94
C ILE A 309 2.98 5.08 20.63
N ILE A 310 4.23 4.85 20.23
CA ILE A 310 4.77 5.34 18.96
C ILE A 310 3.95 4.79 17.79
N ALA A 311 3.66 3.48 17.79
CA ALA A 311 2.85 2.84 16.76
C ALA A 311 1.42 3.44 16.67
N ILE A 312 0.81 3.75 17.82
CA ILE A 312 -0.50 4.40 17.91
C ILE A 312 -0.48 5.79 17.28
N PHE A 313 0.50 6.63 17.63
CA PHE A 313 0.61 7.99 17.08
C PHE A 313 0.80 7.98 15.56
N ILE A 314 1.68 7.12 15.05
CA ILE A 314 1.94 7.00 13.62
C ILE A 314 0.70 6.45 12.88
N GLY A 315 0.05 5.43 13.43
CA GLY A 315 -1.17 4.84 12.85
C GLY A 315 -2.34 5.83 12.86
N ALA A 316 -2.54 6.56 13.96
CA ALA A 316 -3.58 7.58 14.07
C ALA A 316 -3.36 8.70 13.04
N GLY A 317 -2.12 9.25 12.93
CA GLY A 317 -1.80 10.27 11.95
C GLY A 317 -2.19 9.85 10.53
N GLN A 318 -1.85 8.63 10.11
CA GLN A 318 -2.28 8.07 8.82
C GLN A 318 -3.80 7.96 8.70
N GLY A 319 -4.47 7.53 9.79
CA GLY A 319 -5.92 7.35 9.84
C GLY A 319 -6.70 8.65 9.64
N PHE A 320 -6.15 9.79 10.04
CA PHE A 320 -6.75 11.11 9.81
C PHE A 320 -6.46 11.63 8.40
N ILE A 321 -5.24 11.46 7.89
CA ILE A 321 -4.82 12.04 6.61
C ILE A 321 -5.45 11.30 5.42
N PHE A 322 -5.43 9.97 5.41
CA PHE A 322 -5.85 9.15 4.26
C PHE A 322 -7.31 9.41 3.81
N PRO A 323 -8.35 9.29 4.67
CA PRO A 323 -9.73 9.52 4.24
C PRO A 323 -9.97 10.96 3.81
N THR A 324 -9.31 11.92 4.47
CA THR A 324 -9.43 13.34 4.17
C THR A 324 -8.84 13.69 2.81
N SER A 325 -7.68 13.13 2.46
CA SER A 325 -7.07 13.30 1.13
C SER A 325 -7.97 12.74 0.01
N VAL A 326 -8.60 11.59 0.23
CA VAL A 326 -9.54 11.00 -0.73
C VAL A 326 -10.82 11.83 -0.85
N ALA A 327 -11.33 12.38 0.25
CA ALA A 327 -12.52 13.23 0.26
C ALA A 327 -12.29 14.52 -0.55
N ILE A 328 -11.14 15.18 -0.40
CA ILE A 328 -10.75 16.35 -1.20
C ILE A 328 -10.82 16.02 -2.71
N LEU A 329 -10.30 14.87 -3.12
CA LEU A 329 -10.37 14.45 -4.51
C LEU A 329 -11.81 14.22 -4.99
N ALA A 330 -12.65 13.65 -4.12
CA ALA A 330 -14.04 13.38 -4.46
C ALA A 330 -14.85 14.69 -4.63
N ASP A 331 -14.53 15.75 -3.89
CA ASP A 331 -15.23 17.02 -3.94
C ASP A 331 -14.72 17.93 -5.07
N GLU A 332 -13.42 17.98 -5.29
CA GLU A 332 -12.81 18.92 -6.26
C GLU A 332 -12.79 18.38 -7.69
N VAL A 333 -12.99 17.06 -7.89
CA VAL A 333 -12.90 16.41 -9.20
C VAL A 333 -14.28 15.97 -9.68
N LYS A 334 -14.66 16.40 -10.91
CA LYS A 334 -15.89 15.95 -11.57
C LYS A 334 -15.98 14.43 -11.62
N LYS A 335 -17.19 13.87 -11.41
CA LYS A 335 -17.46 12.42 -11.33
C LYS A 335 -16.80 11.61 -12.45
N ASN A 336 -16.84 12.10 -13.68
CA ASN A 336 -16.31 11.42 -14.88
C ASN A 336 -14.77 11.31 -14.89
N TYR A 337 -14.06 12.12 -14.10
CA TYR A 337 -12.59 12.15 -14.04
C TYR A 337 -12.00 11.61 -12.73
N ARG A 338 -12.86 11.20 -11.79
CA ARG A 338 -12.41 10.67 -10.47
C ARG A 338 -11.48 9.46 -10.60
N GLY A 339 -11.72 8.60 -11.58
CA GLY A 339 -10.84 7.44 -11.84
C GLY A 339 -9.41 7.87 -12.20
N THR A 340 -9.28 8.85 -13.12
CA THR A 340 -7.97 9.40 -13.51
C THR A 340 -7.29 10.12 -12.34
N ALA A 341 -8.04 10.88 -11.54
CA ALA A 341 -7.52 11.54 -10.34
C ALA A 341 -7.00 10.53 -9.30
N MET A 342 -7.74 9.45 -9.06
CA MET A 342 -7.28 8.36 -8.18
C MET A 342 -6.06 7.64 -8.73
N GLY A 343 -5.91 7.57 -10.05
CA GLY A 343 -4.71 7.07 -10.70
C GLY A 343 -3.47 7.95 -10.40
N VAL A 344 -3.56 9.25 -10.60
CA VAL A 344 -2.49 10.21 -10.29
C VAL A 344 -2.13 10.19 -8.80
N TYR A 345 -3.14 10.24 -7.93
CA TYR A 345 -2.99 10.11 -6.49
C TYR A 345 -2.27 8.81 -6.08
N GLY A 346 -2.68 7.68 -6.68
CA GLY A 346 -2.07 6.38 -6.43
C GLY A 346 -0.61 6.29 -6.93
N SER A 347 -0.30 6.95 -8.04
CA SER A 347 1.07 7.05 -8.57
C SER A 347 1.97 7.86 -7.64
N LEU A 348 1.54 9.03 -7.19
CA LEU A 348 2.28 9.85 -6.23
C LEU A 348 2.52 9.09 -4.92
N ARG A 349 1.51 8.40 -4.40
CA ARG A 349 1.66 7.50 -3.25
C ARG A 349 2.71 6.41 -3.47
N ASN A 350 2.74 5.78 -4.65
CA ASN A 350 3.73 4.74 -4.96
C ASN A 350 5.14 5.33 -5.12
N ILE A 351 5.27 6.54 -5.65
CA ILE A 351 6.54 7.28 -5.68
C ILE A 351 7.06 7.47 -4.25
N GLY A 352 6.20 7.87 -3.30
CA GLY A 352 6.59 8.00 -1.90
C GLY A 352 7.13 6.70 -1.30
N LYS A 353 6.52 5.55 -1.63
CA LYS A 353 6.98 4.23 -1.16
C LYS A 353 8.36 3.83 -1.68
N VAL A 354 8.78 4.41 -2.79
CA VAL A 354 10.12 4.17 -3.37
C VAL A 354 11.13 5.19 -2.85
N ILE A 355 10.80 6.47 -2.95
CA ILE A 355 11.71 7.55 -2.59
C ILE A 355 12.00 7.56 -1.08
N GLY A 356 10.98 7.32 -0.25
CA GLY A 356 11.13 7.39 1.21
C GLY A 356 12.25 6.50 1.75
N PRO A 357 12.20 5.18 1.55
CA PRO A 357 13.25 4.28 2.02
C PRO A 357 14.63 4.58 1.43
N VAL A 358 14.68 4.97 0.15
CA VAL A 358 15.94 5.30 -0.53
C VAL A 358 16.57 6.54 0.10
N CYS A 359 15.82 7.64 0.26
CA CYS A 359 16.32 8.84 0.90
C CYS A 359 16.70 8.61 2.37
N ALA A 360 15.89 7.82 3.11
CA ALA A 360 16.22 7.47 4.47
C ALA A 360 17.51 6.62 4.56
N GLY A 361 17.73 5.69 3.62
CA GLY A 361 18.96 4.90 3.53
C GLY A 361 20.21 5.77 3.29
N PHE A 362 20.11 6.73 2.36
CA PHE A 362 21.20 7.71 2.17
C PHE A 362 21.46 8.58 3.41
N ALA A 363 20.41 8.96 4.12
CA ALA A 363 20.57 9.73 5.35
C ALA A 363 21.19 8.87 6.47
N LEU A 364 20.76 7.63 6.64
CA LEU A 364 21.26 6.71 7.68
C LEU A 364 22.69 6.25 7.45
N ALA A 365 23.16 6.23 6.20
CA ALA A 365 24.57 5.95 5.90
C ALA A 365 25.54 7.00 6.48
N ASN A 366 25.05 8.23 6.79
CA ASN A 366 25.87 9.31 7.29
C ASN A 366 25.45 9.82 8.69
N TYR A 367 24.21 9.51 9.11
CA TYR A 367 23.63 10.02 10.35
C TYR A 367 22.97 8.88 11.13
N ASN A 368 22.82 9.04 12.43
CA ASN A 368 22.15 8.06 13.29
C ASN A 368 20.61 8.09 13.12
N PHE A 369 19.95 7.03 13.56
CA PHE A 369 18.48 6.87 13.49
C PHE A 369 17.74 8.05 14.11
N SER A 370 18.19 8.49 15.30
CA SER A 370 17.58 9.58 16.05
C SER A 370 17.49 10.87 15.21
N LEU A 371 18.60 11.27 14.60
CA LEU A 371 18.68 12.48 13.81
C LEU A 371 17.84 12.41 12.53
N VAL A 372 17.84 11.25 11.86
CA VAL A 372 17.04 11.03 10.65
C VAL A 372 15.55 11.10 10.96
N PHE A 373 15.08 10.46 12.05
CA PHE A 373 13.67 10.51 12.42
C PHE A 373 13.24 11.89 12.92
N MET A 374 14.12 12.64 13.63
CA MET A 374 13.87 14.03 13.96
C MET A 374 13.77 14.92 12.71
N ALA A 375 14.64 14.73 11.73
CA ALA A 375 14.56 15.45 10.47
C ALA A 375 13.26 15.18 9.72
N LEU A 376 12.82 13.91 9.65
CA LEU A 376 11.53 13.55 9.06
C LEU A 376 10.35 14.19 9.80
N ALA A 377 10.38 14.23 11.13
CA ALA A 377 9.37 14.90 11.94
C ALA A 377 9.34 16.41 11.67
N SER A 378 10.50 17.04 11.59
CA SER A 378 10.63 18.48 11.30
C SER A 378 10.08 18.81 9.92
N ILE A 379 10.35 18.00 8.90
CA ILE A 379 9.78 18.16 7.55
C ILE A 379 8.25 18.11 7.60
N ILE A 380 7.66 17.18 8.36
CA ILE A 380 6.19 17.08 8.50
C ILE A 380 5.64 18.38 9.15
N VAL A 381 6.26 18.85 10.22
CA VAL A 381 5.82 20.06 10.92
C VAL A 381 5.88 21.27 9.99
N VAL A 382 6.97 21.41 9.24
CA VAL A 382 7.11 22.49 8.25
C VAL A 382 6.02 22.40 7.17
N ILE A 383 5.77 21.20 6.64
CA ILE A 383 4.71 20.99 5.63
C ILE A 383 3.33 21.23 6.24
N ALA A 384 3.07 20.84 7.48
CA ALA A 384 1.81 21.13 8.18
C ALA A 384 1.60 22.65 8.31
N PHE A 385 2.66 23.40 8.62
CA PHE A 385 2.64 24.86 8.68
C PHE A 385 2.39 25.49 7.29
N LEU A 386 3.03 24.97 6.24
CA LEU A 386 2.77 25.42 4.87
C LEU A 386 1.33 25.12 4.42
N VAL A 387 0.81 23.95 4.72
CA VAL A 387 -0.60 23.60 4.50
C VAL A 387 -1.51 24.57 5.25
N MET A 388 -1.15 24.91 6.48
CA MET A 388 -1.89 25.89 7.27
C MET A 388 -1.91 27.28 6.61
N LEU A 389 -0.80 27.76 6.06
CA LEU A 389 -0.70 29.09 5.44
C LEU A 389 -1.37 29.17 4.06
N PHE A 390 -1.13 28.15 3.23
CA PHE A 390 -1.49 28.20 1.80
C PHE A 390 -2.80 27.50 1.47
N TRP A 391 -3.51 26.91 2.44
CA TRP A 391 -4.75 26.18 2.22
C TRP A 391 -5.75 26.91 1.34
N ASN A 392 -6.05 28.16 1.68
CA ASN A 392 -7.03 28.99 0.98
C ASN A 392 -6.65 29.30 -0.47
N LYS A 393 -5.36 29.25 -0.82
CA LYS A 393 -4.90 29.45 -2.22
C LYS A 393 -5.08 28.19 -3.07
N ILE A 394 -5.05 26.99 -2.43
CA ILE A 394 -5.05 25.70 -3.12
C ILE A 394 -6.47 25.17 -3.29
N VAL A 395 -7.34 25.31 -2.29
CA VAL A 395 -8.69 24.69 -2.26
C VAL A 395 -9.81 25.69 -2.59
N ARG A 396 -9.53 26.97 -2.76
CA ARG A 396 -10.50 28.07 -2.77
C ARG A 396 -11.36 28.23 -4.03
N LYS A 397 -11.30 27.38 -5.05
CA LYS A 397 -11.99 27.69 -6.32
C LYS A 397 -13.40 27.13 -6.52
N ASN A 398 -13.89 26.17 -5.74
CA ASN A 398 -15.15 25.48 -6.08
C ASN A 398 -16.23 25.40 -4.98
N VAL A 399 -16.02 25.90 -3.77
CA VAL A 399 -17.03 25.78 -2.68
C VAL A 399 -18.22 26.72 -2.86
N PHE A 400 -18.18 27.72 -3.73
CA PHE A 400 -19.26 28.71 -3.91
C PHE A 400 -20.23 28.45 -5.06
N ASN A 401 -20.05 27.41 -5.88
CA ASN A 401 -20.93 27.14 -7.04
C ASN A 401 -21.94 25.98 -6.83
N HIS A 402 -22.16 25.50 -5.63
CA HIS A 402 -23.14 24.44 -5.35
C HIS A 402 -24.37 24.92 -4.55
N PHE A 403 -24.57 26.22 -4.43
CA PHE A 403 -25.80 26.81 -3.85
C PHE A 403 -26.54 27.69 -4.88
N HIS A 404 -26.73 27.19 -6.12
CA HIS A 404 -27.80 27.66 -7.00
C HIS A 404 -28.34 26.49 -7.83
#